data_f6e225704aace0516c6c50a747bc9a83
#
_entry.id   f6e225704aace0516c6c50a747bc9a83
#
_cell.length_a   1.000
_cell.length_b   1.000
_cell.length_c   1.000
_cell.angle_alpha   90.00
_cell.angle_beta   90.00
_cell.angle_gamma   90.00
#
_symmetry.space_group_name_H-M   'P 1'
#
loop_
_entity.id
_entity.type
_entity.pdbx_description
1 polymer ?
#
loop_
_entity_poly.entity_id
_entity_poly.type
_entity_poly.pdbx_seq_one_letter_code
_entity_poly.pdbx_strand_id
1 'polypeptide(L)'
;MTGADRATEEAEDRLDRTDMEAFFAAMPFVREYAIQLVRVLPGQVEIELPFDARFSGPPGQFPASMVGVAGDVAAVSSCLSLLPKGWALATLDFTIKMTGVAEGEKLRAKGRVLQAGRTNSVGAADVYIVSADRELHCGAVLATTRNFQIKPPS
;
A
#
# COMPACT_ATOMS: atom_id res chain seq x y z
N MET A 1 0.43 -34.96 6.63
CA MET A 1 0.04 -33.63 6.13
C MET A 1 0.60 -33.45 4.74
N THR A 2 -0.26 -33.31 3.77
CA THR A 2 0.13 -33.13 2.36
C THR A 2 0.63 -31.70 2.11
N GLY A 3 1.35 -31.47 1.00
CA GLY A 3 1.74 -30.11 0.62
C GLY A 3 0.56 -29.16 0.38
N ALA A 4 -0.58 -29.71 -0.03
CA ALA A 4 -1.84 -28.97 -0.21
C ALA A 4 -2.45 -28.53 1.13
N ASP A 5 -2.40 -29.37 2.16
CA ASP A 5 -2.90 -29.04 3.50
C ASP A 5 -2.09 -27.91 4.13
N ARG A 6 -0.76 -27.93 3.96
CA ARG A 6 0.13 -26.89 4.46
C ARG A 6 -0.09 -25.55 3.74
N ALA A 7 -0.26 -25.56 2.42
CA ALA A 7 -0.52 -24.36 1.64
C ALA A 7 -1.88 -23.71 1.99
N THR A 8 -2.87 -24.54 2.31
CA THR A 8 -4.19 -24.07 2.77
C THR A 8 -4.11 -23.44 4.17
N GLU A 9 -3.40 -24.09 5.10
CA GLU A 9 -3.18 -23.60 6.46
C GLU A 9 -2.39 -22.29 6.47
N GLU A 10 -1.34 -22.16 5.63
CA GLU A 10 -0.58 -20.93 5.45
C GLU A 10 -1.42 -19.82 4.81
N ALA A 11 -2.38 -20.14 3.95
CA ALA A 11 -3.28 -19.16 3.34
C ALA A 11 -4.33 -18.63 4.35
N GLU A 12 -4.84 -19.50 5.23
CA GLU A 12 -5.80 -19.12 6.28
C GLU A 12 -5.17 -18.28 7.40
N ASP A 13 -3.87 -18.39 7.62
CA ASP A 13 -3.13 -17.63 8.64
C ASP A 13 -2.71 -16.23 8.17
N ARG A 14 -2.86 -15.88 6.90
CA ARG A 14 -2.51 -14.56 6.37
C ARG A 14 -3.52 -13.49 6.74
N LEU A 15 -3.03 -12.24 6.75
CA LEU A 15 -3.89 -11.08 6.91
C LEU A 15 -4.84 -10.95 5.72
N ASP A 16 -6.12 -10.98 5.98
CA ASP A 16 -7.17 -10.85 4.99
C ASP A 16 -7.63 -9.39 4.79
N ARG A 17 -8.64 -9.19 3.94
CA ARG A 17 -9.19 -7.85 3.69
C ARG A 17 -9.71 -7.19 4.98
N THR A 18 -10.36 -7.93 5.86
CA THR A 18 -10.91 -7.39 7.12
C THR A 18 -9.79 -6.90 8.04
N ASP A 19 -8.70 -7.67 8.14
CA ASP A 19 -7.51 -7.27 8.88
C ASP A 19 -6.89 -5.99 8.30
N MET A 20 -6.80 -5.90 6.98
CA MET A 20 -6.28 -4.72 6.27
C MET A 20 -7.15 -3.48 6.49
N GLU A 21 -8.47 -3.63 6.45
CA GLU A 21 -9.42 -2.56 6.74
C GLU A 21 -9.28 -2.06 8.18
N ALA A 22 -9.06 -2.96 9.13
CA ALA A 22 -8.80 -2.60 10.53
C ALA A 22 -7.48 -1.82 10.69
N PHE A 23 -6.41 -2.23 10.00
CA PHE A 23 -5.15 -1.48 9.98
C PHE A 23 -5.34 -0.07 9.42
N PHE A 24 -6.03 0.06 8.30
CA PHE A 24 -6.32 1.37 7.68
C PHE A 24 -7.13 2.26 8.59
N ALA A 25 -8.17 1.73 9.23
CA ALA A 25 -9.02 2.48 10.16
C ALA A 25 -8.26 2.96 11.41
N ALA A 26 -7.23 2.22 11.85
CA ALA A 26 -6.42 2.57 13.01
C ALA A 26 -5.39 3.68 12.73
N MET A 27 -5.04 3.93 11.46
CA MET A 27 -4.02 4.91 11.08
C MET A 27 -4.63 6.32 10.87
N PRO A 28 -4.29 7.32 11.72
CA PRO A 28 -4.85 8.67 11.60
C PRO A 28 -4.61 9.32 10.23
N PHE A 29 -3.42 9.16 9.64
CA PHE A 29 -3.09 9.76 8.35
C PHE A 29 -3.94 9.16 7.19
N VAL A 30 -4.27 7.88 7.24
CA VAL A 30 -5.14 7.24 6.26
C VAL A 30 -6.52 7.87 6.25
N ARG A 31 -7.04 8.18 7.43
CA ARG A 31 -8.33 8.88 7.59
C ARG A 31 -8.22 10.34 7.14
N GLU A 32 -7.15 11.04 7.52
CA GLU A 32 -6.96 12.46 7.17
C GLU A 32 -6.83 12.67 5.66
N TYR A 33 -6.12 11.79 4.98
CA TYR A 33 -6.01 11.82 3.52
C TYR A 33 -7.15 11.11 2.79
N ALA A 34 -8.11 10.55 3.53
CA ALA A 34 -9.24 9.78 2.99
C ALA A 34 -8.80 8.63 2.06
N ILE A 35 -7.68 7.98 2.39
CA ILE A 35 -7.16 6.85 1.61
C ILE A 35 -8.14 5.68 1.68
N GLN A 36 -8.51 5.15 0.53
CA GLN A 36 -9.45 4.05 0.39
C GLN A 36 -8.75 2.78 -0.08
N LEU A 37 -9.08 1.68 0.56
CA LEU A 37 -8.64 0.35 0.15
C LEU A 37 -9.58 -0.17 -0.94
N VAL A 38 -9.07 -0.29 -2.16
CA VAL A 38 -9.88 -0.67 -3.34
C VAL A 38 -9.87 -2.17 -3.55
N ARG A 39 -8.68 -2.77 -3.55
CA ARG A 39 -8.50 -4.19 -3.83
C ARG A 39 -7.44 -4.78 -2.91
N VAL A 40 -7.72 -5.97 -2.40
CA VAL A 40 -6.77 -6.77 -1.61
C VAL A 40 -6.72 -8.19 -2.17
N LEU A 41 -5.55 -8.56 -2.66
CA LEU A 41 -5.18 -9.93 -2.98
C LEU A 41 -3.83 -10.23 -2.32
N PRO A 42 -3.49 -11.48 -2.04
CA PRO A 42 -2.19 -11.84 -1.52
C PRO A 42 -1.05 -11.28 -2.37
N GLY A 43 -0.24 -10.39 -1.79
CA GLY A 43 0.87 -9.72 -2.47
C GLY A 43 0.49 -8.59 -3.43
N GLN A 44 -0.78 -8.20 -3.52
CA GLN A 44 -1.26 -7.13 -4.39
C GLN A 44 -2.35 -6.32 -3.70
N VAL A 45 -2.10 -5.04 -3.51
CA VAL A 45 -3.06 -4.11 -2.89
C VAL A 45 -3.18 -2.85 -3.73
N GLU A 46 -4.42 -2.46 -4.02
CA GLU A 46 -4.73 -1.20 -4.69
C GLU A 46 -5.43 -0.25 -3.72
N ILE A 47 -5.00 0.99 -3.74
CA ILE A 47 -5.59 2.07 -2.95
C ILE A 47 -5.93 3.27 -3.83
N GLU A 48 -6.85 4.10 -3.36
CA GLU A 48 -7.12 5.41 -3.91
C GLU A 48 -6.91 6.51 -2.86
N LEU A 49 -6.38 7.64 -3.30
CA LEU A 49 -6.16 8.84 -2.52
C LEU A 49 -6.81 10.01 -3.26
N PRO A 50 -7.94 10.55 -2.75
CA PRO A 50 -8.63 11.65 -3.40
C PRO A 50 -7.82 12.94 -3.34
N PHE A 51 -8.05 13.83 -4.31
CA PHE A 51 -7.45 15.17 -4.30
C PHE A 51 -8.04 16.00 -3.15
N ASP A 52 -7.15 16.67 -2.43
CA ASP A 52 -7.52 17.65 -1.42
C ASP A 52 -6.65 18.90 -1.61
N ALA A 53 -7.31 20.03 -1.84
CA ALA A 53 -6.62 21.30 -2.09
C ALA A 53 -5.72 21.74 -0.91
N ARG A 54 -5.98 21.27 0.30
CA ARG A 54 -5.14 21.54 1.48
C ARG A 54 -3.72 20.97 1.33
N PHE A 55 -3.58 19.89 0.57
CA PHE A 55 -2.32 19.17 0.34
C PHE A 55 -1.84 19.31 -1.10
N SER A 56 -2.36 20.30 -1.82
CA SER A 56 -1.94 20.57 -3.20
C SER A 56 -0.50 21.12 -3.25
N GLY A 57 0.23 20.75 -4.30
CA GLY A 57 1.42 21.46 -4.73
C GLY A 57 1.02 22.72 -5.50
N PRO A 58 1.33 22.84 -6.80
CA PRO A 58 0.67 23.82 -7.65
C PRO A 58 -0.85 23.60 -7.64
N PRO A 59 -1.68 24.65 -7.81
CA PRO A 59 -3.12 24.50 -7.79
C PRO A 59 -3.63 23.36 -8.69
N GLY A 60 -4.45 22.46 -8.14
CA GLY A 60 -5.01 21.32 -8.87
C GLY A 60 -4.06 20.12 -9.05
N GLN A 61 -2.85 20.17 -8.52
CA GLN A 61 -1.86 19.11 -8.68
C GLN A 61 -1.50 18.46 -7.34
N PHE A 62 -1.33 17.15 -7.35
CA PHE A 62 -0.70 16.43 -6.26
C PHE A 62 0.82 16.72 -6.25
N PRO A 63 1.41 17.10 -5.13
CA PRO A 63 2.86 17.16 -5.02
C PRO A 63 3.48 15.75 -5.05
N ALA A 64 4.75 15.65 -5.40
CA ALA A 64 5.47 14.37 -5.41
C ALA A 64 5.38 13.63 -4.06
N SER A 65 5.35 14.36 -2.93
CA SER A 65 5.16 13.78 -1.60
C SER A 65 3.86 12.98 -1.47
N MET A 66 2.76 13.45 -2.05
CA MET A 66 1.48 12.75 -2.01
C MET A 66 1.45 11.54 -2.94
N VAL A 67 2.10 11.64 -4.10
CA VAL A 67 2.32 10.48 -4.98
C VAL A 67 3.16 9.42 -4.26
N GLY A 68 4.18 9.86 -3.52
CA GLY A 68 4.99 9.00 -2.65
C GLY A 68 4.16 8.32 -1.55
N VAL A 69 3.29 9.06 -0.87
CA VAL A 69 2.37 8.50 0.15
C VAL A 69 1.50 7.41 -0.46
N ALA A 70 0.86 7.67 -1.59
CA ALA A 70 0.00 6.68 -2.24
C ALA A 70 0.78 5.42 -2.64
N GLY A 71 1.95 5.59 -3.23
CA GLY A 71 2.81 4.48 -3.64
C GLY A 71 3.38 3.68 -2.46
N ASP A 72 3.84 4.35 -1.39
CA ASP A 72 4.31 3.68 -0.16
C ASP A 72 3.19 2.85 0.47
N VAL A 73 2.01 3.44 0.67
CA VAL A 73 0.86 2.73 1.25
C VAL A 73 0.50 1.49 0.44
N ALA A 74 0.45 1.59 -0.89
CA ALA A 74 0.10 0.44 -1.73
C ALA A 74 1.19 -0.64 -1.72
N ALA A 75 2.46 -0.27 -1.87
CA ALA A 75 3.58 -1.20 -1.87
C ALA A 75 3.72 -1.93 -0.52
N VAL A 76 3.65 -1.18 0.57
CA VAL A 76 3.79 -1.71 1.94
C VAL A 76 2.59 -2.56 2.34
N SER A 77 1.38 -2.14 1.98
CA SER A 77 0.17 -2.95 2.21
C SER A 77 0.20 -4.26 1.44
N SER A 78 0.81 -4.28 0.25
CA SER A 78 1.01 -5.52 -0.50
C SER A 78 1.94 -6.48 0.25
N CYS A 79 3.01 -5.97 0.85
CA CYS A 79 3.88 -6.77 1.71
C CYS A 79 3.14 -7.27 2.97
N LEU A 80 2.36 -6.39 3.59
CA LEU A 80 1.56 -6.72 4.77
C LEU A 80 0.58 -7.86 4.51
N SER A 81 -0.05 -7.89 3.34
CA SER A 81 -1.03 -8.92 2.95
C SER A 81 -0.46 -10.35 2.88
N LEU A 82 0.86 -10.51 2.89
CA LEU A 82 1.53 -11.82 2.90
C LEU A 82 1.99 -12.24 4.31
N LEU A 83 1.88 -11.35 5.29
CA LEU A 83 2.29 -11.67 6.67
C LEU A 83 1.23 -12.50 7.39
N PRO A 84 1.67 -13.37 8.32
CA PRO A 84 0.75 -14.08 9.19
C PRO A 84 0.00 -13.12 10.14
N LYS A 85 -1.14 -13.55 10.64
CA LYS A 85 -1.84 -12.85 11.73
C LYS A 85 -0.92 -12.69 12.95
N GLY A 86 -1.02 -11.56 13.61
CA GLY A 86 -0.12 -11.21 14.72
C GLY A 86 1.25 -10.65 14.28
N TRP A 87 1.42 -10.41 12.99
CA TRP A 87 2.60 -9.72 12.45
C TRP A 87 2.23 -8.33 11.94
N ALA A 88 3.22 -7.47 11.94
CA ALA A 88 3.18 -6.13 11.36
C ALA A 88 4.47 -5.83 10.62
N LEU A 89 4.52 -4.69 10.00
CA LEU A 89 5.72 -4.20 9.34
C LEU A 89 5.86 -2.69 9.51
N ALA A 90 7.07 -2.20 9.28
CA ALA A 90 7.37 -0.77 9.19
C ALA A 90 8.19 -0.51 7.94
N THR A 91 7.91 0.59 7.26
CA THR A 91 8.73 1.06 6.14
C THR A 91 10.10 1.47 6.64
N LEU A 92 11.16 0.92 6.07
CA LEU A 92 12.54 1.31 6.32
C LEU A 92 12.95 2.46 5.41
N ASP A 93 12.63 2.35 4.13
CA ASP A 93 12.86 3.36 3.12
C ASP A 93 11.86 3.19 1.97
N PHE A 94 11.71 4.24 1.19
CA PHE A 94 11.12 4.13 -0.14
C PHE A 94 11.72 5.17 -1.08
N THR A 95 11.77 4.79 -2.35
CA THR A 95 12.20 5.67 -3.43
C THR A 95 11.04 5.92 -4.36
N ILE A 96 10.82 7.19 -4.70
CA ILE A 96 9.81 7.60 -5.67
C ILE A 96 10.46 8.14 -6.94
N LYS A 97 9.90 7.79 -8.09
CA LYS A 97 10.21 8.40 -9.38
C LYS A 97 8.93 8.97 -9.95
N MET A 98 8.91 10.27 -10.19
CA MET A 98 7.85 10.91 -10.94
C MET A 98 8.03 10.63 -12.43
N THR A 99 6.97 10.20 -13.09
CA THR A 99 6.96 9.87 -14.52
C THR A 99 6.02 10.78 -15.32
N GLY A 100 5.20 11.56 -14.62
CA GLY A 100 4.26 12.49 -15.23
C GLY A 100 3.72 13.49 -14.23
N VAL A 101 2.95 14.45 -14.71
CA VAL A 101 2.24 15.42 -13.89
C VAL A 101 1.05 14.75 -13.23
N ALA A 102 0.88 14.94 -11.92
CA ALA A 102 -0.21 14.37 -11.16
C ALA A 102 -1.36 15.39 -10.98
N GLU A 103 -2.03 15.71 -12.07
CA GLU A 103 -3.19 16.61 -12.11
C GLU A 103 -4.47 15.82 -12.40
N GLY A 104 -5.41 15.79 -11.46
CA GLY A 104 -6.65 15.03 -11.59
C GLY A 104 -7.43 14.91 -10.30
N GLU A 105 -8.43 14.04 -10.30
CA GLU A 105 -9.40 13.89 -9.22
C GLU A 105 -8.87 13.04 -8.05
N LYS A 106 -8.07 12.04 -8.36
CA LYS A 106 -7.49 11.11 -7.36
C LYS A 106 -6.25 10.40 -7.89
N LEU A 107 -5.43 9.95 -6.97
CA LEU A 107 -4.38 8.97 -7.25
C LEU A 107 -4.93 7.56 -7.06
N ARG A 108 -4.55 6.64 -7.95
CA ARG A 108 -4.71 5.20 -7.76
C ARG A 108 -3.34 4.57 -7.75
N ALA A 109 -2.99 3.90 -6.64
CA ALA A 109 -1.73 3.20 -6.52
C ALA A 109 -1.97 1.68 -6.52
N LYS A 110 -1.23 0.98 -7.37
CA LYS A 110 -1.28 -0.47 -7.57
C LYS A 110 0.01 -1.08 -7.05
N GLY A 111 -0.08 -1.63 -5.84
CA GLY A 111 1.05 -2.25 -5.17
C GLY A 111 1.20 -3.73 -5.51
N ARG A 112 2.45 -4.19 -5.45
CA ARG A 112 2.81 -5.60 -5.60
C ARG A 112 4.05 -5.92 -4.80
N VAL A 113 4.15 -7.15 -4.34
CA VAL A 113 5.37 -7.66 -3.69
C VAL A 113 6.38 -8.07 -4.76
N LEU A 114 7.63 -7.63 -4.60
CA LEU A 114 8.78 -8.10 -5.40
C LEU A 114 9.50 -9.23 -4.69
N GLN A 115 9.64 -9.12 -3.37
CA GLN A 115 10.26 -10.15 -2.54
C GLN A 115 9.61 -10.18 -1.17
N ALA A 116 9.12 -11.34 -0.76
CA ALA A 116 8.65 -11.60 0.58
C ALA A 116 9.74 -12.30 1.38
N GLY A 117 10.26 -11.64 2.39
CA GLY A 117 11.24 -12.20 3.31
C GLY A 117 10.68 -12.33 4.73
N ARG A 118 11.34 -13.13 5.56
CA ARG A 118 10.95 -13.31 6.96
C ARG A 118 11.10 -12.02 7.77
N THR A 119 12.21 -11.33 7.59
CA THR A 119 12.54 -10.12 8.35
C THR A 119 12.33 -8.85 7.55
N ASN A 120 12.54 -8.90 6.23
CA ASN A 120 12.38 -7.77 5.34
C ASN A 120 11.63 -8.21 4.09
N SER A 121 10.83 -7.31 3.56
CA SER A 121 10.16 -7.50 2.27
C SER A 121 10.42 -6.29 1.38
N VAL A 122 10.30 -6.49 0.09
CA VAL A 122 10.39 -5.42 -0.91
C VAL A 122 9.09 -5.39 -1.71
N GLY A 123 8.47 -4.24 -1.72
CA GLY A 123 7.27 -3.96 -2.52
C GLY A 123 7.51 -2.84 -3.52
N ALA A 124 6.73 -2.84 -4.57
CA ALA A 124 6.70 -1.78 -5.55
C ALA A 124 5.26 -1.33 -5.78
N ALA A 125 5.08 -0.10 -6.25
CA ALA A 125 3.78 0.39 -6.68
C ALA A 125 3.93 1.29 -7.91
N ASP A 126 2.98 1.15 -8.83
CA ASP A 126 2.76 2.11 -9.89
C ASP A 126 1.61 3.04 -9.47
N VAL A 127 1.82 4.34 -9.62
CA VAL A 127 0.85 5.36 -9.22
C VAL A 127 0.31 6.04 -10.47
N TYR A 128 -1.00 6.11 -10.54
CA TYR A 128 -1.74 6.69 -11.65
C TYR A 128 -2.57 7.89 -11.15
N ILE A 129 -2.62 8.93 -11.97
CA ILE A 129 -3.62 9.97 -11.81
C ILE A 129 -4.88 9.57 -12.55
N VAL A 130 -6.03 9.70 -11.88
CA VAL A 130 -7.34 9.37 -12.44
C VAL A 130 -8.16 10.64 -12.58
N SER A 131 -8.70 10.85 -13.77
CA SER A 131 -9.63 11.94 -14.09
C SER A 131 -10.69 11.42 -15.04
N ALA A 132 -11.96 11.51 -14.69
CA ALA A 132 -13.06 10.94 -15.46
C ALA A 132 -12.75 9.48 -15.85
N ASP A 133 -12.62 9.19 -17.16
CA ASP A 133 -12.34 7.85 -17.67
C ASP A 133 -10.85 7.60 -18.00
N ARG A 134 -9.96 8.54 -17.62
CA ARG A 134 -8.54 8.47 -17.94
C ARG A 134 -7.72 8.06 -16.70
N GLU A 135 -6.80 7.16 -16.92
CA GLU A 135 -5.79 6.71 -15.95
C GLU A 135 -4.40 6.88 -16.59
N LEU A 136 -3.59 7.80 -16.05
CA LEU A 136 -2.26 8.10 -16.58
C LEU A 136 -1.20 7.83 -15.52
N HIS A 137 -0.17 7.10 -15.88
CA HIS A 137 0.95 6.82 -14.99
C HIS A 137 1.68 8.12 -14.61
N CYS A 138 1.85 8.39 -13.32
CA CYS A 138 2.49 9.60 -12.83
C CYS A 138 3.64 9.33 -11.86
N GLY A 139 3.80 8.12 -11.37
CA GLY A 139 4.90 7.78 -10.48
C GLY A 139 5.09 6.29 -10.27
N ALA A 140 6.28 5.93 -9.82
CA ALA A 140 6.64 4.59 -9.40
C ALA A 140 7.35 4.65 -8.05
N VAL A 141 7.03 3.70 -7.18
CA VAL A 141 7.61 3.60 -5.83
C VAL A 141 8.21 2.22 -5.62
N LEU A 142 9.35 2.18 -4.99
CA LEU A 142 10.01 0.97 -4.48
C LEU A 142 10.22 1.15 -2.99
N ALA A 143 9.72 0.21 -2.18
CA ALA A 143 9.76 0.29 -0.73
C ALA A 143 10.36 -0.98 -0.11
N THR A 144 11.17 -0.80 0.93
CA THR A 144 11.68 -1.88 1.77
C THR A 144 11.01 -1.80 3.14
N THR A 145 10.58 -2.96 3.65
CA THR A 145 9.93 -3.07 4.96
C THR A 145 10.70 -3.97 5.91
N ARG A 146 10.58 -3.68 7.20
CA ARG A 146 10.95 -4.58 8.29
C ARG A 146 9.71 -5.28 8.80
N ASN A 147 9.71 -6.60 8.79
CA ASN A 147 8.62 -7.43 9.31
C ASN A 147 8.91 -7.81 10.76
N PHE A 148 7.93 -7.76 11.63
CA PHE A 148 8.07 -8.11 13.04
C PHE A 148 6.77 -8.66 13.63
N GLN A 149 6.92 -9.47 14.65
CA GLN A 149 5.80 -10.02 15.40
C GLN A 149 5.29 -8.99 16.40
N ILE A 150 3.97 -8.78 16.46
CA ILE A 150 3.35 -7.92 17.45
C ILE A 150 3.40 -8.66 18.79
N LYS A 151 4.07 -8.08 19.79
CA LYS A 151 4.05 -8.64 21.14
C LYS A 151 2.68 -8.41 21.76
N PRO A 152 2.06 -9.44 22.38
CA PRO A 152 0.84 -9.21 23.15
C PRO A 152 1.12 -8.19 24.28
N PRO A 153 0.13 -7.38 24.67
CA PRO A 153 0.29 -6.47 25.80
C PRO A 153 0.66 -7.27 27.05
N SER A 154 1.72 -6.83 27.74
CA SER A 154 2.19 -7.39 29.01
C SER A 154 1.20 -7.14 30.14
#